data_347a1fe321a7009cfd2715d9abbd4847
#
_entry.id   347a1fe321a7009cfd2715d9abbd4847
#
_cell.length_a   1.000
_cell.length_b   1.000
_cell.length_c   1.000
_cell.angle_alpha   90.00
_cell.angle_beta   90.00
_cell.angle_gamma   90.00
#
_symmetry.space_group_name_H-M   'P 1'
#
loop_
_entity.id
_entity.type
_entity.pdbx_description
1 polymer ?
#
loop_
_entity_poly.entity_id
_entity_poly.type
_entity_poly.pdbx_seq_one_letter_code
_entity_poly.pdbx_strand_id
1 'polypeptide(L)' 'MVKLKNIKKNHDLISCDFFPEDAQNPGHIEYNIANDEVINCDYPEGYEWCDSHLSHAVDYLSSVANDDKMPESKLIMWY' A
#
# COMPACT_ATOMS: atom_id res chain seq x y z
N MET A 1 -0.72 -11.18 6.12
CA MET A 1 0.42 -10.45 5.58
C MET A 1 0.04 -9.71 4.30
N VAL A 2 0.78 -8.69 3.98
CA VAL A 2 0.59 -7.97 2.73
C VAL A 2 1.96 -7.57 2.19
N LYS A 3 2.13 -7.67 0.88
CA LYS A 3 3.36 -7.26 0.21
C LYS A 3 3.07 -6.04 -0.66
N LEU A 4 3.91 -5.03 -0.54
CA LEU A 4 3.85 -3.83 -1.37
C LEU A 4 5.06 -3.84 -2.28
N LYS A 5 4.86 -3.53 -3.56
CA LYS A 5 5.94 -3.44 -4.56
C LYS A 5 5.78 -2.17 -5.36
N ASN A 6 6.88 -1.74 -5.97
CA ASN A 6 6.91 -0.56 -6.82
C ASN A 6 6.39 0.68 -6.08
N ILE A 7 6.84 0.84 -4.83
CA ILE A 7 6.46 1.98 -4.00
C ILE A 7 7.12 3.22 -4.57
N LYS A 8 6.33 4.22 -4.93
CA LYS A 8 6.80 5.47 -5.52
C LYS A 8 6.15 6.65 -4.86
N LYS A 9 6.93 7.68 -4.61
CA LYS A 9 6.44 8.95 -4.07
C LYS A 9 6.65 10.05 -5.10
N ASN A 10 5.59 10.80 -5.38
CA ASN A 10 5.64 11.94 -6.29
C ASN A 10 4.86 13.08 -5.64
N HIS A 11 5.58 14.09 -5.14
CA HIS A 11 5.00 15.19 -4.36
C HIS A 11 4.21 14.63 -3.16
N ASP A 12 2.91 14.83 -3.10
CA ASP A 12 2.07 14.39 -1.99
C ASP A 12 1.41 13.04 -2.24
N LEU A 13 1.80 12.33 -3.30
CA LEU A 13 1.17 11.07 -3.66
C LEU A 13 2.16 9.92 -3.53
N ILE A 14 1.74 8.86 -2.84
CA ILE A 14 2.45 7.58 -2.82
C ILE A 14 1.60 6.57 -3.56
N SER A 15 2.21 5.86 -4.50
CA SER A 15 1.54 4.78 -5.22
C SER A 15 2.33 3.49 -5.06
N CYS A 16 1.63 2.36 -5.07
CA CYS A 16 2.29 1.05 -5.01
C CYS A 16 1.36 -0.04 -5.49
N ASP A 17 1.95 -1.17 -5.84
CA ASP A 17 1.24 -2.40 -6.10
C ASP A 17 0.99 -3.11 -4.77
N PHE A 18 -0.17 -3.75 -4.65
CA PHE A 18 -0.70 -4.29 -3.41
C PHE A 18 -1.01 -5.77 -3.60
N PHE A 19 -0.32 -6.62 -2.82
CA PHE A 19 -0.46 -8.08 -2.88
C PHE A 19 -0.89 -8.61 -1.51
N PRO A 20 -2.20 -8.70 -1.23
CA PRO A 20 -2.65 -9.26 0.05
C PRO A 20 -2.51 -10.77 0.05
N GLU A 21 -2.01 -11.31 1.18
CA GLU A 21 -1.81 -12.74 1.40
C GLU A 21 -0.98 -13.38 0.28
N ASP A 22 -1.52 -14.38 -0.39
CA ASP A 22 -0.85 -15.11 -1.46
C ASP A 22 -1.24 -14.65 -2.86
N ALA A 23 -1.80 -13.45 -2.97
CA ALA A 23 -2.24 -12.91 -4.26
C ALA A 23 -1.07 -12.86 -5.24
N GLN A 24 -1.30 -13.34 -6.46
CA GLN A 24 -0.28 -13.35 -7.51
C GLN A 24 -0.45 -12.18 -8.47
N ASN A 25 -1.65 -11.63 -8.55
CA ASN A 25 -1.92 -10.44 -9.34
C ASN A 25 -2.03 -9.25 -8.39
N PRO A 26 -1.50 -8.09 -8.79
CA PRO A 26 -1.54 -6.93 -7.91
C PRO A 26 -2.88 -6.21 -7.89
N GLY A 27 -3.22 -5.66 -6.73
CA GLY A 27 -4.08 -4.52 -6.65
C GLY A 27 -3.21 -3.26 -6.72
N HIS A 28 -3.78 -2.11 -6.44
CA HIS A 28 -3.08 -0.84 -6.52
C HIS A 28 -3.60 0.10 -5.43
N ILE A 29 -2.68 0.87 -4.85
CA ILE A 29 -3.01 1.86 -3.82
C ILE A 29 -2.42 3.19 -4.23
N GLU A 30 -3.23 4.26 -4.13
CA GLU A 30 -2.77 5.64 -4.23
C GLU A 30 -3.16 6.37 -2.95
N TYR A 31 -2.16 6.87 -2.24
CA TYR A 31 -2.32 7.49 -0.93
C TYR A 31 -1.86 8.94 -0.99
N ASN A 32 -2.73 9.87 -0.55
CA ASN A 32 -2.43 11.29 -0.50
C ASN A 32 -1.88 11.65 0.88
N ILE A 33 -0.61 12.07 0.92
CA ILE A 33 0.09 12.39 2.16
C ILE A 33 -0.51 13.64 2.81
N ALA A 34 -0.80 14.65 2.02
CA ALA A 34 -1.26 15.95 2.55
C ALA A 34 -2.60 15.82 3.28
N ASN A 35 -3.48 14.97 2.79
CA ASN A 35 -4.81 14.77 3.36
C ASN A 35 -4.90 13.50 4.24
N ASP A 36 -3.82 12.70 4.29
CA ASP A 36 -3.79 11.42 5.00
C ASP A 36 -4.97 10.55 4.56
N GLU A 37 -5.11 10.35 3.25
CA GLU A 37 -6.29 9.74 2.66
C GLU A 37 -5.93 8.83 1.48
N VAL A 38 -6.57 7.67 1.40
CA VAL A 38 -6.48 6.80 0.22
C VAL A 38 -7.40 7.39 -0.85
N ILE A 39 -6.82 7.80 -1.98
CA ILE A 39 -7.61 8.39 -3.06
C ILE A 39 -8.01 7.36 -4.12
N ASN A 40 -7.32 6.22 -4.15
CA ASN A 40 -7.67 5.14 -5.06
C ASN A 40 -7.14 3.82 -4.51
N CYS A 41 -7.95 2.78 -4.61
CA CYS A 41 -7.55 1.45 -4.19
C CYS A 41 -8.28 0.40 -5.01
N ASP A 42 -7.51 -0.45 -5.69
CA ASP A 42 -8.04 -1.60 -6.41
C ASP A 42 -7.53 -2.87 -5.75
N TYR A 43 -8.45 -3.81 -5.46
CA TYR A 43 -8.09 -5.12 -4.94
C TYR A 43 -7.83 -6.09 -6.07
N PRO A 44 -6.90 -7.06 -5.90
CA PRO A 44 -6.79 -8.17 -6.85
C PRO A 44 -8.09 -8.96 -6.88
N GLU A 45 -8.43 -9.54 -8.03
CA GLU A 45 -9.62 -10.35 -8.16
C GLU A 45 -9.62 -11.49 -7.14
N GLY A 46 -10.72 -11.65 -6.42
CA GLY A 46 -10.86 -12.66 -5.38
C GLY A 46 -10.38 -12.23 -4.01
N TYR A 47 -9.81 -11.02 -3.88
CA TYR A 47 -9.25 -10.52 -2.61
C TYR A 47 -9.95 -9.26 -2.11
N GLU A 48 -11.17 -9.02 -2.54
CA GLU A 48 -11.95 -7.84 -2.13
C GLU A 48 -12.31 -7.84 -0.64
N TRP A 49 -12.15 -8.99 0.02
CA TRP A 49 -12.36 -9.15 1.45
C TRP A 49 -11.20 -8.65 2.30
N CYS A 50 -10.11 -8.21 1.68
CA CYS A 50 -8.85 -7.90 2.37
C CYS A 50 -8.77 -6.46 2.89
N ASP A 51 -9.83 -5.95 3.52
CA ASP A 51 -9.86 -4.57 4.05
C ASP A 51 -8.83 -4.37 5.16
N SER A 52 -8.63 -5.37 6.03
CA SER A 52 -7.61 -5.24 7.08
C SER A 52 -6.19 -5.21 6.50
N HIS A 53 -5.96 -5.91 5.40
CA HIS A 53 -4.68 -5.87 4.69
C HIS A 53 -4.42 -4.47 4.15
N LEU A 54 -5.44 -3.83 3.57
CA LEU A 54 -5.34 -2.45 3.11
C LEU A 54 -5.03 -1.51 4.26
N SER A 55 -5.70 -1.67 5.41
CA SER A 55 -5.46 -0.86 6.59
C SER A 55 -4.01 -0.91 7.03
N HIS A 56 -3.43 -2.11 7.11
CA HIS A 56 -2.03 -2.28 7.50
C HIS A 56 -1.08 -1.65 6.47
N ALA A 57 -1.41 -1.79 5.18
CA ALA A 57 -0.61 -1.17 4.12
C ALA A 57 -0.63 0.35 4.23
N VAL A 58 -1.80 0.94 4.44
CA VAL A 58 -1.94 2.39 4.57
C VAL A 58 -1.23 2.90 5.81
N ASP A 59 -1.31 2.18 6.93
CA ASP A 59 -0.58 2.54 8.15
C ASP A 59 0.92 2.61 7.89
N TYR A 60 1.45 1.64 7.15
CA TYR A 60 2.86 1.65 6.77
C TYR A 60 3.19 2.85 5.89
N LEU A 61 2.39 3.10 4.83
CA LEU A 61 2.63 4.23 3.93
C LEU A 61 2.59 5.55 4.68
N SER A 62 1.66 5.70 5.62
CA SER A 62 1.57 6.89 6.47
C SER A 62 2.82 7.05 7.33
N SER A 63 3.35 5.94 7.85
CA SER A 63 4.53 5.98 8.73
C SER A 63 5.79 6.40 7.99
N VAL A 64 5.92 6.12 6.69
CA VAL A 64 7.11 6.46 5.90
C VAL A 64 6.90 7.66 4.99
N ALA A 65 5.74 8.31 5.08
CA ALA A 65 5.36 9.38 4.15
C ALA A 65 6.37 10.54 4.12
N ASN A 66 7.00 10.83 5.26
CA ASN A 66 7.94 11.94 5.39
C ASN A 66 9.41 11.50 5.32
N ASP A 67 9.67 10.22 5.04
CA ASP A 67 11.03 9.73 4.94
C ASP A 67 11.66 10.20 3.62
N ASP A 68 12.93 10.57 3.67
CA ASP A 68 13.68 11.00 2.50
C ASP A 68 13.85 9.87 1.50
N LYS A 69 13.96 8.64 2.00
CA LYS A 69 14.11 7.45 1.18
C LYS A 69 13.02 6.47 1.51
N MET A 70 12.31 6.05 0.49
CA MET A 70 11.24 5.08 0.60
C MET A 70 11.71 3.76 0.00
N PRO A 71 11.50 2.61 0.66
CA PRO A 71 11.89 1.34 0.05
C PRO A 71 11.04 1.10 -1.20
N GLU A 72 11.61 0.36 -2.15
CA GLU A 72 10.89 0.00 -3.37
C GLU A 72 9.81 -1.04 -3.09
N SER A 73 10.01 -1.88 -2.07
CA SER A 73 9.06 -2.90 -1.68
C SER A 73 9.08 -3.12 -0.18
N LYS A 74 8.01 -3.70 0.35
CA LYS A 74 7.90 -3.99 1.78
C LYS A 74 6.98 -5.17 2.00
N LEU A 75 7.40 -6.09 2.87
CA LEU A 75 6.53 -7.16 3.38
C LEU A 75 6.06 -6.75 4.78
N ILE A 76 4.75 -6.71 4.97
CA ILE A 76 4.12 -6.32 6.23
C ILE A 76 3.45 -7.56 6.82
N MET A 77 3.84 -7.91 8.04
CA MET A 77 3.28 -9.06 8.76
C MET A 77 2.76 -8.60 10.12
N TRP A 78 1.61 -9.16 10.53
CA TRP A 78 1.00 -8.80 11.80
C TRP A 78 0.47 -10.02 12.58
N TYR A 79 0.91 -11.19 12.22
CA TYR A 79 0.55 -12.43 12.92
C TYR A 79 1.46 -12.66 14.11
#